data_7e83541c6bd9b9b091a598478b1fbb2c
#
_entry.id   7e83541c6bd9b9b091a598478b1fbb2c
#
_cell.length_a   1.000
_cell.length_b   1.000
_cell.length_c   1.000
_cell.angle_alpha   90.00
_cell.angle_beta   90.00
_cell.angle_gamma   90.00
#
_symmetry.space_group_name_H-M   'P 1'
#
loop_
_entity.id
_entity.type
_entity.pdbx_description
1 polymer ?
#
loop_
_entity_poly.entity_id
_entity_poly.type
_entity_poly.pdbx_seq_one_letter_code
_entity_poly.pdbx_strand_id
1 'polypeptide(L)'
;TAVPGKWGYRCTGMSYMNFPKVLLITMNDGIDPASGKRFAPSFGHFKDMKSFDELQTAWDKTLRHLTRMSVIVENSIDLSLEREVPDILCSALTDDCIGRGKHLKEGGAVYDYISGLQVGIANLSDSLAAIKKLVFEEGRLTPQELWHALETDYEGERGKEIQEMLIHDAPKYGNDDDYADSLVREAYDI
;
A
#
# COMPACT_ATOMS: atom_id res chain seq x y z
N THR A 1 15.08 -14.87 -1.04
CA THR A 1 15.14 -16.28 -1.52
C THR A 1 16.29 -16.98 -0.82
N ALA A 2 16.00 -17.99 -0.02
CA ALA A 2 17.03 -18.75 0.66
C ALA A 2 17.86 -19.54 -0.37
N VAL A 3 19.17 -19.40 -0.33
CA VAL A 3 20.07 -20.27 -1.08
C VAL A 3 20.24 -21.55 -0.26
N PRO A 4 19.97 -22.75 -0.81
CA PRO A 4 20.11 -23.99 -0.07
C PRO A 4 21.49 -24.10 0.59
N GLY A 5 21.52 -24.38 1.89
CA GLY A 5 22.75 -24.52 2.69
C GLY A 5 23.43 -23.21 3.09
N LYS A 6 22.83 -22.05 2.83
CA LYS A 6 23.35 -20.75 3.26
C LYS A 6 22.25 -19.86 3.82
N TRP A 7 22.51 -19.25 4.96
CA TRP A 7 21.64 -18.26 5.56
C TRP A 7 22.38 -16.92 5.71
N GLY A 8 22.48 -16.19 4.63
CA GLY A 8 23.24 -14.94 4.58
C GLY A 8 22.38 -13.67 4.46
N TYR A 9 21.10 -13.76 4.82
CA TYR A 9 20.17 -12.64 4.65
C TYR A 9 19.77 -12.04 5.99
N ARG A 10 19.85 -10.73 6.07
CA ARG A 10 18.98 -9.96 6.94
C ARG A 10 17.82 -9.44 6.09
N CYS A 11 16.64 -9.94 6.33
CA CYS A 11 15.40 -9.39 5.76
C CYS A 11 14.39 -9.28 6.90
N THR A 12 14.15 -8.06 7.34
CA THR A 12 13.12 -7.75 8.33
C THR A 12 12.08 -6.86 7.68
N GLY A 13 10.84 -7.34 7.60
CA GLY A 13 9.70 -6.48 7.28
C GLY A 13 9.40 -5.61 8.49
N MET A 14 9.76 -4.34 8.43
CA MET A 14 9.56 -3.40 9.53
C MET A 14 8.34 -2.52 9.32
N SER A 15 7.92 -2.30 8.11
CA SER A 15 6.71 -1.55 7.78
C SER A 15 5.79 -2.32 6.85
N TYR A 16 4.51 -2.02 6.97
CA TYR A 16 3.44 -2.54 6.12
C TYR A 16 2.74 -1.38 5.44
N MET A 17 2.85 -1.30 4.13
CA MET A 17 2.09 -0.34 3.33
C MET A 17 0.74 -0.97 2.97
N ASN A 18 -0.34 -0.51 3.60
CA ASN A 18 -1.70 -0.96 3.31
C ASN A 18 -2.27 -0.14 2.15
N PHE A 19 -2.27 -0.70 0.94
CA PHE A 19 -2.69 -0.01 -0.28
C PHE A 19 -4.15 0.44 -0.27
N PRO A 20 -5.14 -0.37 0.16
CA PRO A 20 -6.50 0.12 0.35
C PRO A 20 -6.58 1.35 1.27
N LYS A 21 -5.80 1.37 2.33
CA LYS A 21 -5.75 2.52 3.24
C LYS A 21 -5.13 3.75 2.58
N VAL A 22 -4.07 3.56 1.80
CA VAL A 22 -3.47 4.64 0.99
C VAL A 22 -4.49 5.20 -0.01
N LEU A 23 -5.29 4.32 -0.65
CA LEU A 23 -6.35 4.76 -1.57
C LEU A 23 -7.40 5.60 -0.85
N LEU A 24 -7.87 5.18 0.32
CA LEU A 24 -8.82 5.97 1.11
C LEU A 24 -8.26 7.33 1.51
N ILE A 25 -6.98 7.38 1.93
CA ILE A 25 -6.29 8.64 2.24
C ILE A 25 -6.19 9.52 0.99
N THR A 26 -5.88 8.93 -0.17
CA THR A 26 -5.83 9.66 -1.45
C THR A 26 -7.18 10.25 -1.80
N MET A 27 -8.24 9.45 -1.74
CA MET A 27 -9.61 9.88 -2.04
C MET A 27 -10.11 10.98 -1.09
N ASN A 28 -9.62 10.99 0.16
CA ASN A 28 -9.95 11.99 1.18
C ASN A 28 -8.90 13.10 1.29
N ASP A 29 -8.32 13.50 0.19
CA ASP A 29 -7.40 14.64 0.10
C ASP A 29 -6.21 14.57 1.08
N GLY A 30 -5.65 13.40 1.27
CA GLY A 30 -4.49 13.17 2.15
C GLY A 30 -4.84 13.03 3.64
N ILE A 31 -6.11 12.96 3.99
CA ILE A 31 -6.60 12.81 5.37
C ILE A 31 -7.08 11.36 5.58
N ASP A 32 -6.64 10.72 6.65
CA ASP A 32 -7.19 9.43 7.05
C ASP A 32 -8.61 9.59 7.61
N PRO A 33 -9.65 9.02 6.98
CA PRO A 33 -11.03 9.19 7.41
C PRO A 33 -11.29 8.61 8.81
N ALA A 34 -10.53 7.60 9.25
CA ALA A 34 -10.74 6.98 10.56
C ALA A 34 -10.21 7.84 11.72
N SER A 35 -9.07 8.49 11.56
CA SER A 35 -8.43 9.28 12.61
C SER A 35 -8.60 10.80 12.46
N GLY A 36 -9.05 11.26 11.28
CA GLY A 36 -9.11 12.67 10.92
C GLY A 36 -7.74 13.33 10.75
N LYS A 37 -6.64 12.58 10.80
CA LYS A 37 -5.30 13.11 10.69
C LYS A 37 -4.83 13.17 9.24
N ARG A 38 -4.09 14.24 8.90
CA ARG A 38 -3.45 14.36 7.60
C ARG A 38 -2.17 13.55 7.56
N PHE A 39 -2.07 12.65 6.58
CA PHE A 39 -0.89 11.80 6.33
C PHE A 39 -0.16 12.15 5.03
N ALA A 40 -0.83 12.83 4.09
CA ALA A 40 -0.22 13.26 2.83
C ALA A 40 -0.61 14.72 2.52
N PRO A 41 0.15 15.42 1.65
CA PRO A 41 -0.28 16.71 1.12
C PRO A 41 -1.64 16.63 0.43
N SER A 42 -2.28 17.79 0.25
CA SER A 42 -3.52 17.91 -0.51
C SER A 42 -3.25 17.73 -2.01
N PHE A 43 -3.96 16.80 -2.63
CA PHE A 43 -3.91 16.56 -4.09
C PHE A 43 -5.31 16.59 -4.72
N GLY A 44 -6.31 17.05 -3.99
CA GLY A 44 -7.70 17.10 -4.38
C GLY A 44 -8.53 15.99 -3.74
N HIS A 45 -9.79 16.30 -3.47
CA HIS A 45 -10.73 15.33 -2.91
C HIS A 45 -11.43 14.57 -4.04
N PHE A 46 -11.59 13.26 -3.88
CA PHE A 46 -12.22 12.38 -4.88
C PHE A 46 -13.60 12.89 -5.38
N LYS A 47 -14.39 13.46 -4.49
CA LYS A 47 -15.71 14.06 -4.84
C LYS A 47 -15.63 15.09 -5.97
N ASP A 48 -14.51 15.76 -6.12
CA ASP A 48 -14.32 16.87 -7.07
C ASP A 48 -13.60 16.42 -8.35
N MET A 49 -13.07 15.19 -8.39
CA MET A 49 -12.35 14.65 -9.53
C MET A 49 -13.25 14.41 -10.73
N LYS A 50 -12.73 14.71 -11.92
CA LYS A 50 -13.46 14.66 -13.20
C LYS A 50 -13.03 13.47 -14.07
N SER A 51 -11.91 12.84 -13.77
CA SER A 51 -11.37 11.73 -14.53
C SER A 51 -10.65 10.71 -13.64
N PHE A 52 -10.52 9.51 -14.14
CA PHE A 52 -9.71 8.49 -13.49
C PHE A 52 -8.23 8.88 -13.42
N ASP A 53 -7.73 9.60 -14.43
CA ASP A 53 -6.34 10.07 -14.48
C ASP A 53 -6.01 11.05 -13.34
N GLU A 54 -6.99 11.87 -12.91
CA GLU A 54 -6.83 12.72 -11.73
C GLU A 54 -6.64 11.88 -10.46
N LEU A 55 -7.41 10.80 -10.29
CA LEU A 55 -7.26 9.87 -9.18
C LEU A 55 -5.90 9.14 -9.24
N GLN A 56 -5.50 8.66 -10.41
CA GLN A 56 -4.19 8.02 -10.58
C GLN A 56 -3.04 8.98 -10.24
N THR A 57 -3.13 10.22 -10.70
CA THR A 57 -2.13 11.26 -10.37
C THR A 57 -2.06 11.55 -8.88
N ALA A 58 -3.21 11.64 -8.20
CA ALA A 58 -3.27 11.84 -6.77
C ALA A 58 -2.74 10.61 -6.01
N TRP A 59 -3.06 9.41 -6.47
CA TRP A 59 -2.53 8.14 -5.96
C TRP A 59 -1.00 8.09 -6.04
N ASP A 60 -0.41 8.34 -7.21
CA ASP A 60 1.04 8.35 -7.42
C ASP A 60 1.74 9.29 -6.42
N LYS A 61 1.25 10.51 -6.31
CA LYS A 61 1.82 11.52 -5.40
C LYS A 61 1.68 11.11 -3.92
N THR A 62 0.53 10.57 -3.54
CA THR A 62 0.27 10.12 -2.17
C THR A 62 1.15 8.93 -1.81
N LEU A 63 1.21 7.93 -2.70
CA LEU A 63 2.03 6.73 -2.46
C LEU A 63 3.52 7.08 -2.38
N ARG A 64 4.05 7.90 -3.28
CA ARG A 64 5.45 8.37 -3.22
C ARG A 64 5.74 9.11 -1.92
N HIS A 65 4.81 9.96 -1.47
CA HIS A 65 4.98 10.67 -0.20
C HIS A 65 5.04 9.70 0.98
N LEU A 66 4.08 8.79 1.08
CA LEU A 66 4.01 7.82 2.18
C LEU A 66 5.17 6.82 2.16
N THR A 67 5.58 6.36 0.99
CA THR A 67 6.77 5.50 0.84
C THR A 67 8.03 6.22 1.32
N ARG A 68 8.21 7.49 0.95
CA ARG A 68 9.35 8.28 1.43
C ARG A 68 9.34 8.43 2.96
N MET A 69 8.17 8.68 3.54
CA MET A 69 8.02 8.77 5.01
C MET A 69 8.31 7.43 5.68
N SER A 70 7.84 6.32 5.11
CA SER A 70 8.12 4.96 5.58
C SER A 70 9.63 4.68 5.61
N VAL A 71 10.35 5.00 4.54
CA VAL A 71 11.82 4.83 4.47
C VAL A 71 12.53 5.63 5.56
N ILE A 72 12.11 6.86 5.83
CA ILE A 72 12.70 7.69 6.91
C ILE A 72 12.48 7.02 8.29
N VAL A 73 11.27 6.55 8.53
CA VAL A 73 10.93 5.87 9.80
C VAL A 73 11.72 4.57 9.93
N GLU A 74 11.76 3.75 8.88
CA GLU A 74 12.51 2.49 8.88
C GLU A 74 14.00 2.69 9.14
N ASN A 75 14.62 3.65 8.47
CA ASN A 75 16.02 3.98 8.71
C ASN A 75 16.28 4.41 10.16
N SER A 76 15.36 5.18 10.74
CA SER A 76 15.47 5.59 12.14
C SER A 76 15.35 4.42 13.13
N ILE A 77 14.42 3.50 12.83
CA ILE A 77 14.25 2.26 13.60
C ILE A 77 15.48 1.38 13.46
N ASP A 78 16.00 1.22 12.25
CA ASP A 78 17.15 0.37 11.97
C ASP A 78 18.40 0.85 12.71
N LEU A 79 18.69 2.14 12.68
CA LEU A 79 19.76 2.72 13.47
C LEU A 79 19.62 2.50 14.98
N SER A 80 18.37 2.51 15.47
CA SER A 80 18.10 2.23 16.89
C SER A 80 18.32 0.75 17.21
N LEU A 81 17.89 -0.15 16.33
CA LEU A 81 18.10 -1.60 16.49
C LEU A 81 19.58 -1.98 16.40
N GLU A 82 20.34 -1.32 15.52
CA GLU A 82 21.78 -1.50 15.42
C GLU A 82 22.49 -1.22 16.76
N ARG A 83 22.07 -0.18 17.47
CA ARG A 83 22.75 0.26 18.69
C ARG A 83 22.25 -0.44 19.95
N GLU A 84 20.95 -0.64 20.05
CA GLU A 84 20.30 -1.00 21.31
C GLU A 84 19.85 -2.46 21.38
N VAL A 85 19.73 -3.15 20.24
CA VAL A 85 19.14 -4.49 20.18
C VAL A 85 20.01 -5.46 19.36
N PRO A 86 21.19 -5.82 19.83
CA PRO A 86 22.00 -6.85 19.18
C PRO A 86 21.28 -8.21 19.25
N ASP A 87 21.03 -8.83 18.12
CA ASP A 87 20.41 -10.14 18.04
C ASP A 87 21.49 -11.23 17.96
N ILE A 88 21.90 -11.70 19.12
CA ILE A 88 23.06 -12.63 19.25
C ILE A 88 22.74 -13.97 18.61
N LEU A 89 21.54 -14.52 18.83
CA LEU A 89 21.16 -15.84 18.30
C LEU A 89 21.06 -15.82 16.78
N CYS A 90 20.33 -14.88 16.21
CA CYS A 90 20.25 -14.74 14.77
C CYS A 90 21.60 -14.44 14.13
N SER A 91 22.44 -13.64 14.79
CA SER A 91 23.79 -13.35 14.31
C SER A 91 24.68 -14.59 14.29
N ALA A 92 24.59 -15.46 15.30
CA ALA A 92 25.31 -16.69 15.32
C ALA A 92 24.91 -17.72 14.25
N LEU A 93 23.64 -17.63 13.79
CA LEU A 93 23.05 -18.52 12.77
C LEU A 93 23.13 -17.95 11.36
N THR A 94 23.54 -16.68 11.21
CA THR A 94 23.61 -16.01 9.90
C THR A 94 25.04 -15.98 9.40
N ASP A 95 25.25 -16.40 8.16
CA ASP A 95 26.58 -16.44 7.54
C ASP A 95 27.24 -15.04 7.59
N ASP A 96 28.56 -15.04 7.81
CA ASP A 96 29.46 -13.89 7.89
C ASP A 96 29.37 -13.02 9.15
N CYS A 97 28.31 -13.03 9.93
CA CYS A 97 28.21 -12.22 11.14
C CYS A 97 29.40 -12.47 12.10
N ILE A 98 29.70 -13.74 12.38
CA ILE A 98 30.84 -14.13 13.24
C ILE A 98 32.17 -13.75 12.57
N GLY A 99 32.31 -14.04 11.28
CA GLY A 99 33.54 -13.74 10.51
C GLY A 99 33.85 -12.25 10.43
N ARG A 100 32.82 -11.41 10.38
CA ARG A 100 32.94 -9.94 10.35
C ARG A 100 33.05 -9.32 11.74
N GLY A 101 32.74 -10.07 12.80
CA GLY A 101 32.64 -9.53 14.15
C GLY A 101 31.54 -8.49 14.34
N LYS A 102 30.46 -8.63 13.60
CA LYS A 102 29.32 -7.73 13.59
C LYS A 102 28.02 -8.49 13.80
N HIS A 103 27.10 -7.94 14.58
CA HIS A 103 25.79 -8.57 14.70
C HIS A 103 24.91 -8.30 13.47
N LEU A 104 23.84 -9.08 13.36
CA LEU A 104 22.97 -9.10 12.19
C LEU A 104 22.47 -7.71 11.78
N LYS A 105 22.08 -6.88 12.74
CA LYS A 105 21.54 -5.53 12.51
C LYS A 105 22.60 -4.44 12.34
N GLU A 106 23.88 -4.79 12.51
CA GLU A 106 25.06 -3.93 12.31
C GLU A 106 25.72 -4.16 10.94
N GLY A 107 25.03 -4.82 10.02
CA GLY A 107 25.58 -5.18 8.72
C GLY A 107 26.49 -6.41 8.75
N GLY A 108 26.27 -7.34 9.68
CA GLY A 108 27.02 -8.59 9.78
C GLY A 108 26.65 -9.61 8.70
N ALA A 109 25.43 -9.59 8.19
CA ALA A 109 24.97 -10.50 7.15
C ALA A 109 25.62 -10.20 5.78
N VAL A 110 25.70 -11.21 4.90
CA VAL A 110 26.15 -11.04 3.50
C VAL A 110 25.22 -10.10 2.75
N TYR A 111 23.91 -10.30 2.91
CA TYR A 111 22.86 -9.50 2.29
C TYR A 111 22.09 -8.77 3.38
N ASP A 112 22.39 -7.49 3.51
CA ASP A 112 21.81 -6.62 4.53
C ASP A 112 20.87 -5.60 3.86
N TYR A 113 19.57 -5.82 4.01
CA TYR A 113 18.55 -4.91 3.51
C TYR A 113 17.28 -4.99 4.35
N ILE A 114 16.53 -3.89 4.34
CA ILE A 114 15.22 -3.81 4.95
C ILE A 114 14.17 -4.03 3.84
N SER A 115 13.18 -4.85 4.14
CA SER A 115 12.08 -5.15 3.22
C SER A 115 10.79 -4.53 3.76
N GLY A 116 10.28 -3.53 3.05
CA GLY A 116 8.91 -3.06 3.24
C GLY A 116 7.91 -4.04 2.63
N LEU A 117 6.82 -4.31 3.32
CA LEU A 117 5.75 -5.17 2.85
C LEU A 117 4.57 -4.35 2.34
N GLN A 118 4.06 -4.70 1.16
CA GLN A 118 2.82 -4.15 0.61
C GLN A 118 1.70 -5.16 0.80
N VAL A 119 0.57 -4.69 1.32
CA VAL A 119 -0.60 -5.53 1.56
C VAL A 119 -1.84 -4.94 0.89
N GLY A 120 -2.76 -5.84 0.47
CA GLY A 120 -4.02 -5.45 -0.12
C GLY A 120 -3.95 -5.09 -1.60
N ILE A 121 -3.00 -5.67 -2.36
CA ILE A 121 -2.83 -5.42 -3.80
C ILE A 121 -4.09 -5.81 -4.58
N ALA A 122 -4.65 -6.98 -4.33
CA ALA A 122 -5.89 -7.42 -4.97
C ALA A 122 -7.07 -6.48 -4.65
N ASN A 123 -7.21 -6.08 -3.39
CA ASN A 123 -8.24 -5.13 -2.98
C ASN A 123 -8.07 -3.77 -3.65
N LEU A 124 -6.82 -3.30 -3.81
CA LEU A 124 -6.53 -2.08 -4.55
C LEU A 124 -6.98 -2.19 -6.00
N SER A 125 -6.60 -3.28 -6.68
CA SER A 125 -6.99 -3.53 -8.07
C SER A 125 -8.50 -3.53 -8.24
N ASP A 126 -9.21 -4.30 -7.44
CA ASP A 126 -10.66 -4.38 -7.46
C ASP A 126 -11.32 -3.02 -7.22
N SER A 127 -10.78 -2.23 -6.30
CA SER A 127 -11.26 -0.89 -6.00
C SER A 127 -11.03 0.07 -7.17
N LEU A 128 -9.83 0.07 -7.76
CA LEU A 128 -9.51 0.91 -8.91
C LEU A 128 -10.34 0.51 -10.14
N ALA A 129 -10.51 -0.79 -10.40
CA ALA A 129 -11.34 -1.29 -11.49
C ALA A 129 -12.81 -0.87 -11.34
N ALA A 130 -13.36 -1.00 -10.13
CA ALA A 130 -14.73 -0.56 -9.85
C ALA A 130 -14.89 0.95 -10.01
N ILE A 131 -13.98 1.76 -9.48
CA ILE A 131 -14.02 3.22 -9.63
C ILE A 131 -13.89 3.61 -11.09
N LYS A 132 -12.89 3.09 -11.81
CA LYS A 132 -12.68 3.41 -13.22
C LYS A 132 -13.90 3.11 -14.05
N LYS A 133 -14.40 1.87 -13.94
CA LYS A 133 -15.54 1.40 -14.75
C LYS A 133 -16.84 2.09 -14.38
N LEU A 134 -17.25 1.99 -13.12
CA LEU A 134 -18.61 2.39 -12.72
C LEU A 134 -18.77 3.90 -12.57
N VAL A 135 -17.70 4.61 -12.19
CA VAL A 135 -17.76 6.07 -11.97
C VAL A 135 -17.36 6.82 -13.24
N PHE A 136 -16.19 6.52 -13.81
CA PHE A 136 -15.64 7.38 -14.87
C PHE A 136 -15.96 6.91 -16.29
N GLU A 137 -16.10 5.61 -16.55
CA GLU A 137 -16.38 5.09 -17.90
C GLU A 137 -17.89 4.96 -18.15
N GLU A 138 -18.61 4.28 -17.26
CA GLU A 138 -20.05 4.03 -17.42
C GLU A 138 -20.94 5.11 -16.82
N GLY A 139 -20.43 5.92 -15.90
CA GLY A 139 -21.19 6.99 -15.24
C GLY A 139 -22.40 6.50 -14.45
N ARG A 140 -22.38 5.25 -13.97
CA ARG A 140 -23.47 4.66 -13.16
C ARG A 140 -23.47 5.19 -11.72
N LEU A 141 -22.32 5.68 -11.27
CA LEU A 141 -22.11 6.32 -9.98
C LEU A 141 -21.40 7.65 -10.20
N THR A 142 -21.75 8.64 -9.41
CA THR A 142 -20.94 9.85 -9.29
C THR A 142 -19.85 9.66 -8.22
N PRO A 143 -18.72 10.39 -8.31
CA PRO A 143 -17.74 10.39 -7.23
C PRO A 143 -18.32 10.72 -5.86
N GLN A 144 -19.32 11.63 -5.82
CA GLN A 144 -20.02 12.04 -4.61
C GLN A 144 -20.85 10.91 -4.01
N GLU A 145 -21.61 10.17 -4.84
CA GLU A 145 -22.41 9.03 -4.39
C GLU A 145 -21.54 7.92 -3.83
N LEU A 146 -20.45 7.57 -4.54
CA LEU A 146 -19.53 6.54 -4.06
C LEU A 146 -18.88 6.94 -2.74
N TRP A 147 -18.42 8.20 -2.65
CA TRP A 147 -17.80 8.67 -1.41
C TRP A 147 -18.78 8.67 -0.24
N HIS A 148 -20.01 9.12 -0.46
CA HIS A 148 -21.06 9.08 0.56
C HIS A 148 -21.37 7.64 1.02
N ALA A 149 -21.46 6.70 0.09
CA ALA A 149 -21.68 5.30 0.42
C ALA A 149 -20.55 4.72 1.29
N LEU A 150 -19.29 5.09 1.01
CA LEU A 150 -18.14 4.70 1.82
C LEU A 150 -18.18 5.36 3.22
N GLU A 151 -18.54 6.64 3.32
CA GLU A 151 -18.65 7.36 4.61
C GLU A 151 -19.74 6.79 5.51
N THR A 152 -20.82 6.29 4.93
CA THR A 152 -21.99 5.75 5.67
C THR A 152 -21.96 4.23 5.81
N ASP A 153 -20.86 3.57 5.42
CA ASP A 153 -20.76 2.09 5.39
C ASP A 153 -21.95 1.43 4.66
N TYR A 154 -22.31 2.04 3.51
CA TYR A 154 -23.39 1.57 2.63
C TYR A 154 -24.78 1.55 3.28
N GLU A 155 -25.06 2.46 4.21
CA GLU A 155 -26.38 2.58 4.83
C GLU A 155 -27.46 2.94 3.80
N GLY A 156 -28.69 2.43 4.06
CA GLY A 156 -29.87 2.69 3.25
C GLY A 156 -29.94 1.83 1.97
N GLU A 157 -31.06 1.95 1.24
CA GLU A 157 -31.29 1.15 0.02
C GLU A 157 -30.28 1.48 -1.08
N ARG A 158 -30.03 2.77 -1.32
CA ARG A 158 -29.04 3.20 -2.34
C ARG A 158 -27.62 2.78 -1.98
N GLY A 159 -27.25 2.84 -0.69
CA GLY A 159 -25.94 2.36 -0.22
C GLY A 159 -25.75 0.88 -0.53
N LYS A 160 -26.72 0.04 -0.23
CA LYS A 160 -26.70 -1.40 -0.53
C LYS A 160 -26.64 -1.68 -2.03
N GLU A 161 -27.42 -0.95 -2.84
CA GLU A 161 -27.38 -1.06 -4.29
C GLU A 161 -25.97 -0.73 -4.84
N ILE A 162 -25.33 0.32 -4.32
CA ILE A 162 -23.95 0.69 -4.68
C ILE A 162 -22.99 -0.44 -4.27
N GLN A 163 -23.13 -1.00 -3.08
CA GLN A 163 -22.29 -2.11 -2.61
C GLN A 163 -22.41 -3.33 -3.54
N GLU A 164 -23.60 -3.72 -3.93
CA GLU A 164 -23.83 -4.82 -4.88
C GLU A 164 -23.19 -4.54 -6.24
N MET A 165 -23.32 -3.31 -6.77
CA MET A 165 -22.67 -2.91 -8.02
C MET A 165 -21.15 -3.03 -7.92
N LEU A 166 -20.53 -2.57 -6.83
CA LEU A 166 -19.08 -2.65 -6.63
C LEU A 166 -18.61 -4.10 -6.53
N ILE A 167 -19.40 -4.98 -5.94
CA ILE A 167 -19.06 -6.40 -5.77
C ILE A 167 -19.19 -7.17 -7.10
N HIS A 168 -20.28 -6.94 -7.85
CA HIS A 168 -20.67 -7.83 -8.95
C HIS A 168 -20.45 -7.27 -10.35
N ASP A 169 -20.45 -5.95 -10.55
CA ASP A 169 -20.48 -5.35 -11.89
C ASP A 169 -19.10 -4.87 -12.37
N ALA A 170 -18.08 -4.93 -11.52
CA ALA A 170 -16.71 -4.57 -11.90
C ALA A 170 -15.80 -5.80 -12.04
N PRO A 171 -14.82 -5.78 -12.95
CA PRO A 171 -13.80 -6.81 -13.06
C PRO A 171 -13.03 -6.99 -11.74
N LYS A 172 -12.54 -8.21 -11.50
CA LYS A 172 -11.80 -8.56 -10.30
C LYS A 172 -10.43 -9.11 -10.64
N TYR A 173 -9.45 -8.73 -9.83
CA TYR A 173 -8.07 -9.20 -9.92
C TYR A 173 -7.98 -10.73 -9.77
N GLY A 174 -7.09 -11.34 -10.56
CA GLY A 174 -6.80 -12.76 -10.47
C GLY A 174 -7.76 -13.68 -11.23
N ASN A 175 -8.65 -13.12 -12.05
CA ASN A 175 -9.56 -13.86 -12.91
C ASN A 175 -9.13 -13.87 -14.39
N ASP A 176 -7.83 -13.64 -14.68
CA ASP A 176 -7.29 -13.52 -16.04
C ASP A 176 -7.98 -12.42 -16.86
N ASP A 177 -8.25 -11.29 -16.19
CA ASP A 177 -8.86 -10.10 -16.77
C ASP A 177 -7.84 -8.94 -16.78
N ASP A 178 -7.30 -8.66 -17.97
CA ASP A 178 -6.30 -7.62 -18.18
C ASP A 178 -6.76 -6.23 -17.67
N TYR A 179 -8.07 -5.97 -17.63
CA TYR A 179 -8.60 -4.70 -17.14
C TYR A 179 -8.25 -4.47 -15.66
N ALA A 180 -8.47 -5.45 -14.81
CA ALA A 180 -8.14 -5.35 -13.39
C ALA A 180 -6.63 -5.53 -13.16
N ASP A 181 -6.00 -6.49 -13.84
CA ASP A 181 -4.59 -6.85 -13.63
C ASP A 181 -3.63 -5.75 -14.10
N SER A 182 -3.97 -4.99 -15.17
CA SER A 182 -3.16 -3.85 -15.62
C SER A 182 -3.15 -2.71 -14.60
N LEU A 183 -4.28 -2.45 -13.94
CA LEU A 183 -4.38 -1.37 -12.94
C LEU A 183 -3.45 -1.58 -11.74
N VAL A 184 -3.27 -2.83 -11.31
CA VAL A 184 -2.31 -3.15 -10.25
C VAL A 184 -0.88 -2.88 -10.72
N ARG A 185 -0.55 -3.26 -11.95
CA ARG A 185 0.78 -3.00 -12.51
C ARG A 185 1.07 -1.51 -12.56
N GLU A 186 0.16 -0.73 -13.12
CA GLU A 186 0.27 0.73 -13.20
C GLU A 186 0.38 1.37 -11.81
N ALA A 187 -0.41 0.89 -10.84
CA ALA A 187 -0.38 1.42 -9.48
C ALA A 187 0.88 1.02 -8.69
N TYR A 188 1.61 0.00 -9.13
CA TYR A 188 2.80 -0.52 -8.45
C TYR A 188 4.11 -0.01 -9.06
N ASP A 189 4.13 0.32 -10.36
CA ASP A 189 5.32 0.80 -11.09
C ASP A 189 5.62 2.30 -10.84
N ILE A 190 5.47 2.73 -9.59
CA ILE A 190 5.61 4.13 -9.16
C ILE A 190 7.00 4.46 -8.63
#